data_e86edd9597a69fdac839b355a43006b9
#
_entry.id   e86edd9597a69fdac839b355a43006b9
#
_cell.length_a   1.000
_cell.length_b   1.000
_cell.length_c   1.000
_cell.angle_alpha   90.00
_cell.angle_beta   90.00
_cell.angle_gamma   90.00
#
_symmetry.space_group_name_H-M   'P 1'
#
loop_
_entity.id
_entity.type
_entity.pdbx_description
1 polymer ?
#
loop_
_entity_poly.entity_id
_entity_poly.type
_entity_poly.pdbx_seq_one_letter_code
_entity_poly.pdbx_strand_id
1 'polypeptide(L)'
;MKDLLSIVSHFQMQGTVREIKPLGSGLINDTYKVTTVEADAPDYVLQRINHAIFQNVEMLQSNIEAVTGHIRKKLEEKGEADVERKVLHFIPTAEGKTYWYDGENYWRIMTFIPRAKTYETVNPEYSYYAGTAFGNFQAMLADIPDTLGETIPDFHNMEFRLKQLRDAVAADAAGRVQEVRYFLDEIEKRADEMCKAERLYREGKLPKRVCHCDTKVNNMMFDEDGTVLCVIDLDTVMPSFIFSDYGDFLRSGANTGLEDDKNLDNVNFNMEIFKAFTKGYLESGKSFLLPIEIENLPYAAALFPYMQCVRFLADYINGDTYYKIQYPEHNLVRTKAQFKLLQSVEEHTPEMKKFIDSCI
;
A
#
# COMPACT_ATOMS: atom_id res chain seq x y z
N MET A 1 19.39 22.06 11.73
CA MET A 1 18.60 21.81 10.51
C MET A 1 19.61 21.70 9.38
N LYS A 2 19.83 20.50 8.82
CA LYS A 2 20.72 20.34 7.66
C LYS A 2 20.17 21.18 6.52
N ASP A 3 21.08 21.82 5.78
CA ASP A 3 20.70 22.67 4.66
C ASP A 3 20.16 21.79 3.51
N LEU A 4 18.84 21.83 3.27
CA LEU A 4 18.19 21.07 2.20
C LEU A 4 18.74 21.42 0.81
N LEU A 5 19.26 22.65 0.63
CA LEU A 5 19.92 23.05 -0.62
C LEU A 5 21.20 22.24 -0.84
N SER A 6 21.97 22.00 0.21
CA SER A 6 23.17 21.16 0.13
C SER A 6 22.80 19.72 -0.26
N ILE A 7 21.71 19.17 0.31
CA ILE A 7 21.24 17.82 -0.03
C ILE A 7 20.86 17.72 -1.51
N VAL A 8 20.06 18.67 -1.99
CA VAL A 8 19.58 18.71 -3.38
C VAL A 8 20.74 18.79 -4.40
N SER A 9 21.84 19.48 -4.05
CA SER A 9 23.00 19.65 -4.93
C SER A 9 23.75 18.34 -5.28
N HIS A 10 23.48 17.24 -4.57
CA HIS A 10 24.07 15.93 -4.88
C HIS A 10 23.37 15.20 -6.04
N PHE A 11 22.19 15.67 -6.45
CA PHE A 11 21.39 15.06 -7.50
C PHE A 11 21.51 15.82 -8.84
N GLN A 12 21.43 15.09 -9.95
CA GLN A 12 21.54 15.64 -11.31
C GLN A 12 20.23 16.31 -11.77
N MET A 13 19.77 17.29 -11.01
CA MET A 13 18.56 18.05 -11.33
C MET A 13 18.80 19.03 -12.49
N GLN A 14 17.73 19.34 -13.21
CA GLN A 14 17.68 20.45 -14.18
C GLN A 14 17.13 21.70 -13.50
N GLY A 15 17.62 22.86 -13.89
CA GLY A 15 17.16 24.14 -13.35
C GLY A 15 17.81 24.54 -12.02
N THR A 16 17.50 25.75 -11.60
CA THR A 16 18.02 26.38 -10.38
C THR A 16 16.93 26.32 -9.29
N VAL A 17 17.28 25.86 -8.09
CA VAL A 17 16.32 25.79 -6.98
C VAL A 17 15.89 27.19 -6.56
N ARG A 18 14.58 27.44 -6.60
CA ARG A 18 13.95 28.67 -6.13
C ARG A 18 13.59 28.60 -4.66
N GLU A 19 12.91 27.49 -4.25
CA GLU A 19 12.48 27.28 -2.88
C GLU A 19 12.28 25.79 -2.58
N ILE A 20 12.36 25.41 -1.30
CA ILE A 20 12.06 24.08 -0.80
C ILE A 20 11.04 24.23 0.34
N LYS A 21 9.87 23.62 0.21
CA LYS A 21 8.79 23.68 1.20
C LYS A 21 8.28 22.27 1.56
N PRO A 22 7.85 22.03 2.79
CA PRO A 22 7.16 20.79 3.14
C PRO A 22 5.99 20.51 2.19
N LEU A 23 5.82 19.26 1.78
CA LEU A 23 4.75 18.81 0.90
C LEU A 23 3.98 17.67 1.57
N GLY A 24 2.69 17.93 1.88
CA GLY A 24 1.81 16.95 2.49
C GLY A 24 2.14 16.66 3.96
N SER A 25 1.43 15.68 4.50
CA SER A 25 1.57 15.19 5.88
C SER A 25 1.97 13.71 5.91
N GLY A 26 2.96 13.32 5.08
CA GLY A 26 3.44 11.93 5.02
C GLY A 26 3.73 11.37 6.41
N LEU A 27 3.18 10.19 6.71
CA LEU A 27 3.30 9.57 8.02
C LEU A 27 4.66 8.89 8.24
N ILE A 28 5.33 8.51 7.15
CA ILE A 28 6.56 7.70 7.20
C ILE A 28 7.77 8.53 6.78
N ASN A 29 7.76 9.10 5.58
CA ASN A 29 8.86 9.89 5.01
C ASN A 29 8.59 11.39 5.20
N ASP A 30 9.65 12.18 5.41
CA ASP A 30 9.54 13.63 5.31
C ASP A 30 9.63 14.03 3.85
N THR A 31 8.63 14.76 3.36
CA THR A 31 8.48 15.09 1.95
C THR A 31 8.47 16.60 1.76
N TYR A 32 9.20 17.07 0.74
CA TYR A 32 9.35 18.47 0.39
C TYR A 32 9.13 18.67 -1.10
N LYS A 33 8.48 19.77 -1.48
CA LYS A 33 8.46 20.26 -2.86
C LYS A 33 9.66 21.16 -3.10
N VAL A 34 10.41 20.88 -4.15
CA VAL A 34 11.50 21.72 -4.66
C VAL A 34 11.01 22.41 -5.92
N THR A 35 10.88 23.73 -5.86
CA THR A 35 10.44 24.55 -6.99
C THR A 35 11.65 25.13 -7.70
N THR A 36 11.67 25.09 -9.04
CA THR A 36 12.73 25.65 -9.88
C THR A 36 12.41 27.07 -10.35
N VAL A 37 13.43 27.81 -10.77
CA VAL A 37 13.30 29.19 -11.27
C VAL A 37 12.85 29.19 -12.73
N GLU A 38 13.43 28.32 -13.53
CA GLU A 38 13.22 28.24 -14.98
C GLU A 38 11.88 27.60 -15.30
N ALA A 39 11.11 28.26 -16.17
CA ALA A 39 9.75 27.81 -16.51
C ALA A 39 9.71 26.50 -17.31
N ASP A 40 10.81 26.15 -17.97
CA ASP A 40 10.99 24.92 -18.75
C ASP A 40 11.69 23.80 -17.97
N ALA A 41 12.17 24.07 -16.76
CA ALA A 41 12.70 23.05 -15.86
C ALA A 41 11.57 22.45 -15.00
N PRO A 42 11.61 21.13 -14.70
CA PRO A 42 10.62 20.51 -13.82
C PRO A 42 10.82 20.94 -12.37
N ASP A 43 9.72 20.96 -11.61
CA ASP A 43 9.76 20.91 -10.16
C ASP A 43 10.06 19.49 -9.69
N TYR A 44 10.45 19.32 -8.41
CA TYR A 44 10.83 18.02 -7.86
C TYR A 44 10.19 17.77 -6.50
N VAL A 45 10.20 16.50 -6.11
CA VAL A 45 9.87 16.04 -4.76
C VAL A 45 11.13 15.49 -4.12
N LEU A 46 11.58 16.11 -3.03
CA LEU A 46 12.66 15.62 -2.17
C LEU A 46 12.05 14.83 -1.01
N GLN A 47 12.58 13.65 -0.73
CA GLN A 47 12.15 12.85 0.41
C GLN A 47 13.33 12.42 1.27
N ARG A 48 13.16 12.50 2.59
CA ARG A 48 13.98 11.79 3.56
C ARG A 48 13.35 10.44 3.84
N ILE A 49 14.06 9.38 3.48
CA ILE A 49 13.60 8.00 3.65
C ILE A 49 13.68 7.60 5.12
N ASN A 50 12.60 7.08 5.67
CA ASN A 50 12.58 6.55 7.02
C ASN A 50 13.25 5.17 7.08
N HIS A 51 14.56 5.13 7.24
CA HIS A 51 15.36 3.92 7.27
C HIS A 51 15.24 3.11 8.58
N ALA A 52 14.49 3.61 9.57
CA ALA A 52 14.10 2.79 10.72
C ALA A 52 13.03 1.75 10.33
N ILE A 53 12.19 2.09 9.33
CA ILE A 53 11.19 1.17 8.75
C ILE A 53 11.80 0.42 7.57
N PHE A 54 12.38 1.14 6.60
CA PHE A 54 13.00 0.58 5.40
C PHE A 54 14.51 0.37 5.64
N GLN A 55 14.85 -0.70 6.34
CA GLN A 55 16.22 -0.93 6.82
C GLN A 55 17.26 -1.14 5.70
N ASN A 56 16.83 -1.64 4.54
CA ASN A 56 17.68 -1.81 3.37
C ASN A 56 17.28 -0.82 2.26
N VAL A 57 17.78 0.41 2.36
CA VAL A 57 17.46 1.48 1.40
C VAL A 57 17.99 1.17 -0.01
N GLU A 58 19.10 0.46 -0.13
CA GLU A 58 19.64 0.05 -1.43
C GLU A 58 18.67 -0.90 -2.15
N MET A 59 18.17 -1.92 -1.47
CA MET A 59 17.16 -2.83 -2.01
C MET A 59 15.84 -2.10 -2.32
N LEU A 60 15.39 -1.20 -1.43
CA LEU A 60 14.21 -0.37 -1.64
C LEU A 60 14.29 0.39 -2.96
N GLN A 61 15.40 1.11 -3.19
CA GLN A 61 15.59 1.89 -4.41
C GLN A 61 15.78 1.00 -5.63
N SER A 62 16.45 -0.14 -5.52
CA SER A 62 16.57 -1.13 -6.59
C SER A 62 15.20 -1.67 -7.03
N ASN A 63 14.30 -1.99 -6.09
CA ASN A 63 12.94 -2.39 -6.40
C ASN A 63 12.19 -1.28 -7.18
N ILE A 64 12.29 -0.05 -6.70
CA ILE A 64 11.61 1.11 -7.31
C ILE A 64 12.15 1.35 -8.73
N GLU A 65 13.45 1.30 -8.93
CA GLU A 65 14.09 1.46 -10.25
C GLU A 65 13.65 0.38 -11.23
N ALA A 66 13.66 -0.88 -10.80
CA ALA A 66 13.21 -2.00 -11.62
C ALA A 66 11.73 -1.82 -12.04
N VAL A 67 10.86 -1.48 -11.09
CA VAL A 67 9.42 -1.29 -11.34
C VAL A 67 9.16 -0.09 -12.25
N THR A 68 9.72 1.08 -11.93
CA THR A 68 9.49 2.30 -12.74
C THR A 68 10.10 2.20 -14.13
N GLY A 69 11.28 1.59 -14.25
CA GLY A 69 11.94 1.35 -15.55
C GLY A 69 11.13 0.39 -16.43
N HIS A 70 10.61 -0.70 -15.84
CA HIS A 70 9.79 -1.66 -16.58
C HIS A 70 8.45 -1.07 -17.03
N ILE A 71 7.77 -0.30 -16.16
CA ILE A 71 6.53 0.40 -16.52
C ILE A 71 6.79 1.44 -17.62
N ARG A 72 7.84 2.26 -17.49
CA ARG A 72 8.23 3.26 -18.51
C ARG A 72 8.43 2.61 -19.87
N LYS A 73 9.23 1.56 -19.93
CA LYS A 73 9.49 0.82 -21.17
C LYS A 73 8.18 0.34 -21.81
N LYS A 74 7.26 -0.24 -21.05
CA LYS A 74 5.96 -0.70 -21.59
C LYS A 74 5.07 0.42 -22.08
N LEU A 75 5.06 1.57 -21.41
CA LEU A 75 4.31 2.74 -21.85
C LEU A 75 4.87 3.29 -23.17
N GLU A 76 6.19 3.38 -23.28
CA GLU A 76 6.88 3.81 -24.52
C GLU A 76 6.64 2.83 -25.68
N GLU A 77 6.74 1.52 -25.46
CA GLU A 77 6.45 0.47 -26.45
C GLU A 77 5.00 0.52 -26.96
N LYS A 78 4.05 0.93 -26.10
CA LYS A 78 2.65 1.14 -26.47
C LYS A 78 2.41 2.47 -27.19
N GLY A 79 3.41 3.34 -27.29
CA GLY A 79 3.28 4.68 -27.86
C GLY A 79 2.42 5.62 -27.02
N GLU A 80 2.38 5.41 -25.70
CA GLU A 80 1.63 6.26 -24.78
C GLU A 80 2.19 7.69 -24.77
N ALA A 81 1.31 8.67 -24.88
CA ALA A 81 1.68 10.06 -24.71
C ALA A 81 1.93 10.40 -23.24
N ASP A 82 2.76 11.41 -23.00
CA ASP A 82 2.97 12.01 -21.67
C ASP A 82 3.48 11.01 -20.61
N VAL A 83 4.39 10.11 -21.01
CA VAL A 83 4.95 9.04 -20.15
C VAL A 83 5.55 9.63 -18.87
N GLU A 84 6.13 10.84 -18.93
CA GLU A 84 6.73 11.53 -17.77
C GLU A 84 5.73 11.79 -16.62
N ARG A 85 4.43 11.83 -16.92
CA ARG A 85 3.38 11.97 -15.90
C ARG A 85 2.75 10.64 -15.48
N LYS A 86 3.01 9.56 -16.22
CA LYS A 86 2.38 8.23 -16.02
C LYS A 86 3.23 7.26 -15.21
N VAL A 87 4.47 7.62 -14.91
CA VAL A 87 5.38 6.84 -14.07
C VAL A 87 6.34 7.74 -13.33
N LEU A 88 6.65 7.40 -12.07
CA LEU A 88 7.63 8.16 -11.28
C LEU A 88 9.03 8.11 -11.93
N HIS A 89 9.71 9.24 -11.90
CA HIS A 89 11.09 9.37 -12.39
C HIS A 89 12.01 9.86 -11.27
N PHE A 90 12.92 8.99 -10.83
CA PHE A 90 13.90 9.29 -9.78
C PHE A 90 15.17 9.86 -10.39
N ILE A 91 15.68 10.93 -9.79
CA ILE A 91 16.85 11.66 -10.26
C ILE A 91 18.10 11.04 -9.65
N PRO A 92 19.09 10.61 -10.47
CA PRO A 92 20.31 10.03 -9.93
C PRO A 92 21.24 11.09 -9.35
N THR A 93 22.13 10.66 -8.48
CA THR A 93 23.33 11.41 -8.06
C THR A 93 24.38 11.36 -9.17
N ALA A 94 25.47 12.12 -9.01
CA ALA A 94 26.62 12.05 -9.93
C ALA A 94 27.24 10.65 -10.04
N GLU A 95 27.06 9.81 -9.01
CA GLU A 95 27.51 8.42 -8.95
C GLU A 95 26.52 7.42 -9.57
N GLY A 96 25.39 7.90 -10.08
CA GLY A 96 24.35 7.11 -10.70
C GLY A 96 23.38 6.41 -9.72
N LYS A 97 23.42 6.71 -8.43
CA LYS A 97 22.47 6.18 -7.44
C LYS A 97 21.25 7.07 -7.32
N THR A 98 20.07 6.48 -7.16
CA THR A 98 18.80 7.22 -6.96
C THR A 98 18.55 7.62 -5.50
N TYR A 99 19.54 7.45 -4.64
CA TYR A 99 19.53 7.92 -3.27
C TYR A 99 20.90 8.46 -2.86
N TRP A 100 20.90 9.30 -1.83
CA TRP A 100 22.13 9.83 -1.24
C TRP A 100 22.08 9.71 0.29
N TYR A 101 23.20 9.31 0.91
CA TYR A 101 23.37 9.19 2.35
C TYR A 101 24.23 10.33 2.88
N ASP A 102 23.68 11.14 3.77
CA ASP A 102 24.34 12.32 4.33
C ASP A 102 25.19 12.06 5.59
N GLY A 103 25.41 10.77 5.92
CA GLY A 103 26.07 10.32 7.14
C GLY A 103 25.09 10.03 8.30
N GLU A 104 23.82 10.39 8.16
CA GLU A 104 22.78 10.16 9.16
C GLU A 104 21.45 9.73 8.53
N ASN A 105 21.07 10.32 7.40
CA ASN A 105 19.80 10.09 6.72
C ASN A 105 20.00 9.74 5.25
N TYR A 106 19.03 9.02 4.71
CA TYR A 106 18.92 8.73 3.28
C TYR A 106 17.93 9.69 2.62
N TRP A 107 18.31 10.19 1.45
CA TRP A 107 17.54 11.16 0.67
C TRP A 107 17.36 10.66 -0.75
N ARG A 108 16.23 11.00 -1.36
CA ARG A 108 15.97 10.78 -2.79
C ARG A 108 15.20 11.95 -3.38
N ILE A 109 15.34 12.13 -4.69
CA ILE A 109 14.60 13.14 -5.45
C ILE A 109 13.90 12.46 -6.62
N MET A 110 12.68 12.87 -6.88
CA MET A 110 11.91 12.48 -8.06
C MET A 110 11.27 13.70 -8.71
N THR A 111 10.95 13.59 -10.00
CA THR A 111 10.24 14.66 -10.71
C THR A 111 8.85 14.86 -10.12
N PHE A 112 8.46 16.12 -9.89
CA PHE A 112 7.10 16.48 -9.50
C PHE A 112 6.16 16.34 -10.70
N ILE A 113 5.05 15.62 -10.55
CA ILE A 113 4.06 15.45 -11.62
C ILE A 113 3.11 16.67 -11.60
N PRO A 114 3.18 17.56 -12.60
CA PRO A 114 2.34 18.75 -12.63
C PRO A 114 0.90 18.42 -13.04
N ARG A 115 -0.03 19.32 -12.74
CA ARG A 115 -1.46 19.20 -13.12
C ARG A 115 -2.08 17.86 -12.68
N ALA A 116 -1.63 17.35 -11.53
CA ALA A 116 -2.11 16.13 -10.94
C ALA A 116 -2.61 16.39 -9.51
N LYS A 117 -3.55 15.58 -9.07
CA LYS A 117 -4.11 15.63 -7.72
C LYS A 117 -4.36 14.23 -7.18
N THR A 118 -4.38 14.11 -5.86
CA THR A 118 -4.77 12.91 -5.14
C THR A 118 -6.10 13.14 -4.42
N TYR A 119 -6.81 12.07 -4.09
CA TYR A 119 -8.04 12.11 -3.31
C TYR A 119 -7.86 11.35 -1.99
N GLU A 120 -8.48 11.86 -0.94
CA GLU A 120 -8.48 11.25 0.41
C GLU A 120 -9.64 10.27 0.60
N THR A 121 -10.72 10.46 -0.15
CA THR A 121 -11.96 9.69 -0.02
C THR A 121 -12.33 9.05 -1.34
N VAL A 122 -13.01 7.91 -1.25
CA VAL A 122 -13.53 7.17 -2.41
C VAL A 122 -15.04 7.38 -2.57
N ASN A 123 -15.48 7.30 -3.80
CA ASN A 123 -16.84 7.07 -4.23
C ASN A 123 -16.85 5.91 -5.24
N PRO A 124 -17.99 5.43 -5.74
CA PRO A 124 -18.00 4.34 -6.72
C PRO A 124 -17.17 4.63 -7.98
N GLU A 125 -17.19 5.85 -8.49
CA GLU A 125 -16.43 6.24 -9.69
C GLU A 125 -14.92 6.15 -9.44
N TYR A 126 -14.41 6.78 -8.38
CA TYR A 126 -12.99 6.73 -8.02
C TYR A 126 -12.54 5.33 -7.60
N SER A 127 -13.44 4.53 -7.04
CA SER A 127 -13.16 3.12 -6.71
C SER A 127 -12.99 2.28 -7.97
N TYR A 128 -13.78 2.52 -9.01
CA TYR A 128 -13.59 1.88 -10.31
C TYR A 128 -12.23 2.27 -10.93
N TYR A 129 -11.87 3.55 -10.89
CA TYR A 129 -10.56 4.00 -11.36
C TYR A 129 -9.42 3.42 -10.54
N ALA A 130 -9.59 3.28 -9.22
CA ALA A 130 -8.61 2.62 -8.37
C ALA A 130 -8.41 1.15 -8.75
N GLY A 131 -9.50 0.41 -8.96
CA GLY A 131 -9.45 -0.96 -9.44
C GLY A 131 -8.71 -1.07 -10.77
N THR A 132 -9.05 -0.19 -11.72
CA THR A 132 -8.38 -0.13 -13.03
C THR A 132 -6.89 0.18 -12.90
N ALA A 133 -6.51 1.14 -12.05
CA ALA A 133 -5.11 1.52 -11.85
C ALA A 133 -4.27 0.40 -11.24
N PHE A 134 -4.74 -0.20 -10.15
CA PHE A 134 -3.98 -1.29 -9.50
C PHE A 134 -4.00 -2.58 -10.31
N GLY A 135 -5.09 -2.89 -11.01
CA GLY A 135 -5.12 -3.99 -11.96
C GLY A 135 -4.13 -3.82 -13.13
N ASN A 136 -4.06 -2.62 -13.70
CA ASN A 136 -3.08 -2.29 -14.75
C ASN A 136 -1.64 -2.29 -14.21
N PHE A 137 -1.41 -1.77 -13.01
CA PHE A 137 -0.11 -1.79 -12.35
C PHE A 137 0.42 -3.22 -12.24
N GLN A 138 -0.38 -4.12 -11.70
CA GLN A 138 -0.01 -5.54 -11.59
C GLN A 138 0.13 -6.22 -12.96
N ALA A 139 -0.74 -5.91 -13.92
CA ALA A 139 -0.65 -6.45 -15.28
C ALA A 139 0.64 -6.03 -16.00
N MET A 140 1.05 -4.77 -15.83
CA MET A 140 2.32 -4.28 -16.38
C MET A 140 3.53 -4.96 -15.76
N LEU A 141 3.46 -5.36 -14.50
CA LEU A 141 4.55 -5.99 -13.76
C LEU A 141 4.51 -7.53 -13.78
N ALA A 142 3.51 -8.14 -14.44
CA ALA A 142 3.34 -9.59 -14.45
C ALA A 142 4.52 -10.35 -15.11
N ASP A 143 5.26 -9.70 -16.00
CA ASP A 143 6.41 -10.23 -16.73
C ASP A 143 7.72 -9.47 -16.42
N ILE A 144 7.79 -8.75 -15.31
CA ILE A 144 9.02 -8.08 -14.89
C ILE A 144 10.14 -9.13 -14.71
N PRO A 145 11.31 -8.95 -15.36
CA PRO A 145 12.38 -9.94 -15.28
C PRO A 145 13.17 -9.87 -13.98
N ASP A 146 13.09 -8.75 -13.27
CA ASP A 146 13.87 -8.51 -12.07
C ASP A 146 13.28 -9.25 -10.86
N THR A 147 14.16 -9.75 -10.00
CA THR A 147 13.77 -10.31 -8.71
C THR A 147 13.79 -9.22 -7.66
N LEU A 148 12.62 -8.85 -7.16
CA LEU A 148 12.48 -7.84 -6.11
C LEU A 148 12.67 -8.47 -4.73
N GLY A 149 13.24 -7.69 -3.79
CA GLY A 149 13.31 -8.05 -2.37
C GLY A 149 12.10 -7.57 -1.58
N GLU A 150 11.87 -8.13 -0.40
CA GLU A 150 10.85 -7.66 0.54
C GLU A 150 11.38 -6.41 1.27
N THR A 151 10.83 -5.23 0.98
CA THR A 151 11.24 -3.95 1.60
C THR A 151 10.91 -3.89 3.08
N ILE A 152 9.85 -4.58 3.47
CA ILE A 152 9.49 -4.89 4.87
C ILE A 152 9.30 -6.41 4.93
N PRO A 153 10.22 -7.15 5.57
CA PRO A 153 10.12 -8.61 5.66
C PRO A 153 8.81 -9.07 6.31
N ASP A 154 8.19 -10.11 5.73
CA ASP A 154 6.93 -10.69 6.21
C ASP A 154 5.78 -9.67 6.36
N PHE A 155 5.77 -8.60 5.55
CA PHE A 155 4.83 -7.49 5.73
C PHE A 155 3.37 -7.95 5.77
N HIS A 156 2.94 -8.73 4.78
CA HIS A 156 1.59 -9.30 4.68
C HIS A 156 1.56 -10.83 4.80
N ASN A 157 2.51 -11.40 5.54
CA ASN A 157 2.52 -12.82 5.89
C ASN A 157 1.62 -13.09 7.09
N MET A 158 0.46 -13.72 6.87
CA MET A 158 -0.52 -13.90 7.93
C MET A 158 -0.06 -14.90 9.01
N GLU A 159 0.68 -15.94 8.65
CA GLU A 159 1.25 -16.88 9.61
C GLU A 159 2.23 -16.17 10.56
N PHE A 160 3.07 -15.27 10.01
CA PHE A 160 3.97 -14.46 10.81
C PHE A 160 3.21 -13.51 11.75
N ARG A 161 2.14 -12.86 11.28
CA ARG A 161 1.32 -11.94 12.11
C ARG A 161 0.62 -12.68 13.24
N LEU A 162 0.08 -13.87 12.98
CA LEU A 162 -0.48 -14.73 14.03
C LEU A 162 0.57 -15.19 15.03
N LYS A 163 1.76 -15.55 14.57
CA LYS A 163 2.87 -15.85 15.47
C LYS A 163 3.20 -14.68 16.39
N GLN A 164 3.30 -13.46 15.86
CA GLN A 164 3.53 -12.26 16.66
C GLN A 164 2.45 -12.06 17.72
N LEU A 165 1.15 -12.26 17.38
CA LEU A 165 0.06 -12.18 18.34
C LEU A 165 0.19 -13.25 19.44
N ARG A 166 0.47 -14.51 19.07
CA ARG A 166 0.64 -15.62 20.02
C ARG A 166 1.83 -15.40 20.95
N ASP A 167 2.92 -14.86 20.44
CA ASP A 167 4.09 -14.47 21.23
C ASP A 167 3.73 -13.34 22.22
N ALA A 168 2.96 -12.34 21.77
CA ALA A 168 2.47 -11.26 22.64
C ALA A 168 1.55 -11.78 23.76
N VAL A 169 0.64 -12.72 23.42
CA VAL A 169 -0.24 -13.37 24.41
C VAL A 169 0.56 -14.15 25.43
N ALA A 170 1.57 -14.90 25.00
CA ALA A 170 2.42 -15.70 25.91
C ALA A 170 3.23 -14.80 26.85
N ALA A 171 3.70 -13.63 26.39
CA ALA A 171 4.45 -12.69 27.19
C ALA A 171 3.57 -11.84 28.12
N ASP A 172 2.35 -11.50 27.68
CA ASP A 172 1.39 -10.61 28.35
C ASP A 172 2.02 -9.40 29.04
N ALA A 173 2.92 -8.71 28.30
CA ALA A 173 3.82 -7.70 28.84
C ALA A 173 3.08 -6.53 29.54
N ALA A 174 1.88 -6.19 29.09
CA ALA A 174 1.04 -5.16 29.67
C ALA A 174 -0.06 -5.70 30.60
N GLY A 175 -0.20 -7.03 30.77
CA GLY A 175 -1.23 -7.64 31.59
C GLY A 175 -2.66 -7.51 31.03
N ARG A 176 -2.79 -7.41 29.70
CA ARG A 176 -4.07 -7.09 29.03
C ARG A 176 -4.76 -8.29 28.36
N VAL A 177 -4.19 -9.49 28.42
CA VAL A 177 -4.71 -10.69 27.72
C VAL A 177 -6.12 -11.05 28.17
N GLN A 178 -6.43 -10.95 29.47
CA GLN A 178 -7.74 -11.35 29.99
C GLN A 178 -8.88 -10.47 29.48
N GLU A 179 -8.65 -9.17 29.32
CA GLU A 179 -9.69 -8.24 28.85
C GLU A 179 -10.03 -8.38 27.36
N VAL A 180 -9.12 -8.99 26.57
CA VAL A 180 -9.28 -9.16 25.11
C VAL A 180 -9.55 -10.61 24.70
N ARG A 181 -9.83 -11.50 25.66
CA ARG A 181 -10.03 -12.95 25.43
C ARG A 181 -11.02 -13.23 24.30
N TYR A 182 -12.12 -12.49 24.24
CA TYR A 182 -13.11 -12.62 23.16
C TYR A 182 -12.49 -12.48 21.78
N PHE A 183 -11.67 -11.45 21.56
CA PHE A 183 -11.03 -11.23 20.26
C PHE A 183 -10.00 -12.32 19.94
N LEU A 184 -9.25 -12.78 20.93
CA LEU A 184 -8.29 -13.87 20.76
C LEU A 184 -8.99 -15.15 20.31
N ASP A 185 -10.11 -15.52 20.95
CA ASP A 185 -10.88 -16.69 20.60
C ASP A 185 -11.48 -16.57 19.17
N GLU A 186 -12.00 -15.40 18.80
CA GLU A 186 -12.55 -15.15 17.47
C GLU A 186 -11.48 -15.13 16.38
N ILE A 187 -10.27 -14.65 16.67
CA ILE A 187 -9.11 -14.70 15.77
C ILE A 187 -8.69 -16.15 15.55
N GLU A 188 -8.52 -16.94 16.62
CA GLU A 188 -8.09 -18.34 16.49
C GLU A 188 -9.09 -19.22 15.73
N LYS A 189 -10.40 -18.97 15.83
CA LYS A 189 -11.42 -19.66 15.03
C LYS A 189 -11.23 -19.51 13.53
N ARG A 190 -10.65 -18.39 13.09
CA ARG A 190 -10.45 -18.03 11.67
C ARG A 190 -9.02 -18.28 11.17
N ALA A 191 -8.09 -18.58 12.07
CA ALA A 191 -6.65 -18.61 11.79
C ALA A 191 -6.26 -19.52 10.62
N ASP A 192 -6.84 -20.73 10.55
CA ASP A 192 -6.52 -21.69 9.48
C ASP A 192 -6.97 -21.16 8.11
N GLU A 193 -8.18 -20.64 7.99
CA GLU A 193 -8.70 -20.08 6.74
C GLU A 193 -7.90 -18.83 6.33
N MET A 194 -7.54 -17.99 7.29
CA MET A 194 -6.81 -16.74 7.01
C MET A 194 -5.34 -16.97 6.61
N CYS A 195 -4.76 -18.14 6.93
CA CYS A 195 -3.44 -18.56 6.44
C CYS A 195 -3.50 -19.33 5.10
N LYS A 196 -4.64 -19.30 4.41
CA LYS A 196 -4.83 -20.04 3.15
C LYS A 196 -3.82 -19.63 2.06
N ALA A 197 -3.50 -18.35 1.95
CA ALA A 197 -2.59 -17.87 0.90
C ALA A 197 -1.20 -18.48 1.02
N GLU A 198 -0.62 -18.51 2.22
CA GLU A 198 0.69 -19.10 2.50
C GLU A 198 0.69 -20.62 2.25
N ARG A 199 -0.41 -21.30 2.61
CA ARG A 199 -0.59 -22.73 2.35
C ARG A 199 -0.65 -23.02 0.84
N LEU A 200 -1.47 -22.31 0.08
CA LEU A 200 -1.57 -22.46 -1.37
C LEU A 200 -0.25 -22.14 -2.09
N TYR A 201 0.52 -21.20 -1.58
CA TYR A 201 1.85 -20.88 -2.11
C TYR A 201 2.81 -22.06 -1.93
N ARG A 202 2.89 -22.63 -0.72
CA ARG A 202 3.73 -23.83 -0.46
C ARG A 202 3.33 -25.05 -1.29
N GLU A 203 2.05 -25.17 -1.65
CA GLU A 203 1.52 -26.21 -2.53
C GLU A 203 1.78 -25.91 -4.02
N GLY A 204 2.40 -24.78 -4.36
CA GLY A 204 2.65 -24.36 -5.74
C GLY A 204 1.41 -23.95 -6.54
N LYS A 205 0.29 -23.71 -5.87
CA LYS A 205 -0.99 -23.34 -6.49
C LYS A 205 -1.18 -21.83 -6.65
N LEU A 206 -0.64 -21.03 -5.73
CA LEU A 206 -0.75 -19.58 -5.71
C LEU A 206 0.64 -18.96 -5.91
N PRO A 207 0.85 -18.13 -6.96
CA PRO A 207 2.13 -17.45 -7.16
C PRO A 207 2.25 -16.21 -6.28
N LYS A 208 3.48 -15.81 -5.94
CA LYS A 208 3.79 -14.42 -5.57
C LYS A 208 3.93 -13.59 -6.85
N ARG A 209 3.47 -12.35 -6.78
CA ARG A 209 3.57 -11.33 -7.82
C ARG A 209 4.13 -10.05 -7.25
N VAL A 210 4.56 -9.13 -8.09
CA VAL A 210 4.93 -7.79 -7.64
C VAL A 210 3.65 -7.04 -7.30
N CYS A 211 3.52 -6.66 -6.03
CA CYS A 211 2.39 -5.93 -5.48
C CYS A 211 2.84 -4.58 -4.92
N HIS A 212 1.92 -3.63 -4.88
CA HIS A 212 2.16 -2.31 -4.27
C HIS A 212 2.22 -2.39 -2.73
N CYS A 213 1.35 -3.19 -2.14
CA CYS A 213 1.21 -3.46 -0.70
C CYS A 213 0.81 -2.25 0.19
N ASP A 214 0.38 -1.13 -0.41
CA ASP A 214 -0.23 0.01 0.29
C ASP A 214 -1.20 0.74 -0.66
N THR A 215 -2.30 0.07 -1.00
CA THR A 215 -3.23 0.50 -2.06
C THR A 215 -4.31 1.43 -1.55
N LYS A 216 -3.92 2.57 -1.02
CA LYS A 216 -4.86 3.65 -0.66
C LYS A 216 -5.18 4.51 -1.89
N VAL A 217 -6.35 5.13 -1.88
CA VAL A 217 -6.75 6.02 -2.98
C VAL A 217 -5.81 7.21 -3.15
N ASN A 218 -5.22 7.71 -2.07
CA ASN A 218 -4.24 8.80 -2.10
C ASN A 218 -2.86 8.37 -2.63
N ASN A 219 -2.62 7.08 -2.89
CA ASN A 219 -1.45 6.57 -3.59
C ASN A 219 -1.66 6.45 -5.12
N MET A 220 -2.68 7.11 -5.63
CA MET A 220 -2.91 7.32 -7.05
C MET A 220 -2.97 8.81 -7.37
N MET A 221 -2.40 9.19 -8.51
CA MET A 221 -2.56 10.51 -9.08
C MET A 221 -3.57 10.51 -10.21
N PHE A 222 -4.41 11.55 -10.22
CA PHE A 222 -5.42 11.80 -11.22
C PHE A 222 -5.08 13.05 -12.00
N ASP A 223 -5.36 13.05 -13.28
CA ASP A 223 -5.28 14.24 -14.15
C ASP A 223 -6.44 15.21 -13.84
N GLU A 224 -6.39 16.38 -14.45
CA GLU A 224 -7.41 17.44 -14.32
C GLU A 224 -8.77 16.97 -14.83
N ASP A 225 -8.81 16.09 -15.81
CA ASP A 225 -10.04 15.49 -16.37
C ASP A 225 -10.60 14.33 -15.52
N GLY A 226 -9.92 13.96 -14.42
CA GLY A 226 -10.32 12.88 -13.52
C GLY A 226 -9.83 11.50 -13.91
N THR A 227 -9.06 11.36 -15.01
CA THR A 227 -8.44 10.08 -15.37
C THR A 227 -7.24 9.77 -14.48
N VAL A 228 -6.96 8.47 -14.28
CA VAL A 228 -5.78 8.03 -13.52
C VAL A 228 -4.52 8.27 -14.33
N LEU A 229 -3.53 8.93 -13.72
CA LEU A 229 -2.19 9.13 -14.29
C LEU A 229 -1.25 7.99 -13.90
N CYS A 230 -0.96 7.85 -12.62
CA CYS A 230 -0.02 6.86 -12.13
C CYS A 230 -0.26 6.48 -10.67
N VAL A 231 0.31 5.34 -10.29
CA VAL A 231 0.43 4.89 -8.91
C VAL A 231 1.72 5.48 -8.32
N ILE A 232 1.65 5.95 -7.10
CA ILE A 232 2.75 6.59 -6.36
C ILE A 232 3.00 5.90 -5.02
N ASP A 233 4.02 6.33 -4.27
CA ASP A 233 4.42 5.77 -2.97
C ASP A 233 4.82 4.29 -3.06
N LEU A 234 5.85 4.04 -3.89
CA LEU A 234 6.33 2.69 -4.23
C LEU A 234 7.23 2.04 -3.16
N ASP A 235 7.29 2.56 -1.94
CA ASP A 235 8.19 2.09 -0.89
C ASP A 235 7.87 0.67 -0.41
N THR A 236 6.63 0.25 -0.56
CA THR A 236 6.17 -1.09 -0.20
C THR A 236 6.04 -2.04 -1.37
N VAL A 237 6.54 -1.64 -2.56
CA VAL A 237 6.51 -2.53 -3.72
C VAL A 237 7.46 -3.70 -3.52
N MET A 238 6.88 -4.90 -3.44
CA MET A 238 7.59 -6.13 -3.15
C MET A 238 6.84 -7.36 -3.66
N PRO A 239 7.48 -8.55 -3.68
CA PRO A 239 6.77 -9.79 -3.95
C PRO A 239 5.72 -10.08 -2.86
N SER A 240 4.47 -10.26 -3.26
CA SER A 240 3.37 -10.64 -2.37
C SER A 240 2.29 -11.40 -3.16
N PHE A 241 1.20 -11.79 -2.50
CA PHE A 241 0.00 -12.25 -3.20
C PHE A 241 -0.80 -11.05 -3.71
N ILE A 242 -1.50 -11.20 -4.84
CA ILE A 242 -2.36 -10.13 -5.38
C ILE A 242 -3.41 -9.67 -4.35
N PHE A 243 -3.67 -10.50 -3.38
CA PHE A 243 -4.58 -10.22 -2.26
C PHE A 243 -4.12 -9.01 -1.43
N SER A 244 -2.80 -8.71 -1.40
CA SER A 244 -2.28 -7.52 -0.73
C SER A 244 -2.85 -6.23 -1.31
N ASP A 245 -2.87 -6.10 -2.62
CA ASP A 245 -3.37 -4.90 -3.26
C ASP A 245 -4.90 -4.85 -3.27
N TYR A 246 -5.53 -5.98 -3.61
CA TYR A 246 -6.98 -6.05 -3.67
C TYR A 246 -7.64 -5.88 -2.29
N GLY A 247 -7.12 -6.59 -1.29
CA GLY A 247 -7.71 -6.59 0.06
C GLY A 247 -7.45 -5.30 0.83
N ASP A 248 -6.26 -4.71 0.72
CA ASP A 248 -5.92 -3.49 1.44
C ASP A 248 -6.73 -2.28 0.95
N PHE A 249 -6.95 -2.17 -0.37
CA PHE A 249 -7.86 -1.14 -0.88
C PHE A 249 -9.27 -1.29 -0.29
N LEU A 250 -9.83 -2.51 -0.30
CA LEU A 250 -11.18 -2.74 0.19
C LEU A 250 -11.30 -2.52 1.70
N ARG A 251 -10.27 -2.86 2.47
CA ARG A 251 -10.24 -2.59 3.92
C ARG A 251 -10.41 -1.10 4.24
N SER A 252 -9.76 -0.24 3.48
CA SER A 252 -9.83 1.20 3.70
C SER A 252 -10.94 1.87 2.90
N GLY A 253 -11.05 1.56 1.61
CA GLY A 253 -11.98 2.22 0.69
C GLY A 253 -13.44 1.78 0.84
N ALA A 254 -13.69 0.51 1.14
CA ALA A 254 -15.04 -0.02 1.34
C ALA A 254 -15.52 0.00 2.80
N ASN A 255 -14.74 0.54 3.73
CA ASN A 255 -15.18 0.78 5.09
C ASN A 255 -16.00 2.07 5.17
N THR A 256 -17.22 2.01 5.68
CA THR A 256 -18.07 3.20 5.87
C THR A 256 -17.69 4.02 7.11
N GLY A 257 -16.96 3.42 8.06
CA GLY A 257 -16.44 4.08 9.25
C GLY A 257 -14.95 4.40 9.14
N LEU A 258 -14.39 4.93 10.21
CA LEU A 258 -12.95 5.15 10.35
C LEU A 258 -12.22 3.87 10.79
N GLU A 259 -10.91 3.80 10.57
CA GLU A 259 -10.08 2.68 11.05
C GLU A 259 -10.12 2.54 12.58
N ASP A 260 -10.31 3.64 13.28
CA ASP A 260 -10.41 3.77 14.73
C ASP A 260 -11.78 4.32 15.19
N ASP A 261 -12.85 4.00 14.44
CA ASP A 261 -14.19 4.48 14.79
C ASP A 261 -14.66 3.90 16.11
N LYS A 262 -14.98 4.75 17.07
CA LYS A 262 -15.50 4.36 18.36
C LYS A 262 -16.96 3.91 18.32
N ASN A 263 -17.71 4.40 17.32
CA ASN A 263 -19.08 3.98 17.06
C ASN A 263 -19.10 2.88 16.02
N LEU A 264 -19.17 1.64 16.47
CA LEU A 264 -19.15 0.46 15.59
C LEU A 264 -20.36 0.37 14.63
N ASP A 265 -21.45 1.09 14.89
CA ASP A 265 -22.59 1.17 13.95
C ASP A 265 -22.21 1.87 12.65
N ASN A 266 -21.20 2.73 12.67
CA ASN A 266 -20.67 3.38 11.46
C ASN A 266 -19.85 2.41 10.59
N VAL A 267 -19.32 1.33 11.17
CA VAL A 267 -18.37 0.41 10.53
C VAL A 267 -19.10 -0.71 9.82
N ASN A 268 -19.21 -0.60 8.51
CA ASN A 268 -19.84 -1.58 7.63
C ASN A 268 -19.08 -1.68 6.31
N PHE A 269 -19.24 -2.81 5.62
CA PHE A 269 -18.65 -3.03 4.30
C PHE A 269 -19.57 -2.49 3.20
N ASN A 270 -19.05 -1.57 2.39
CA ASN A 270 -19.80 -0.90 1.31
C ASN A 270 -19.72 -1.71 0.01
N MET A 271 -20.78 -2.42 -0.32
CA MET A 271 -20.88 -3.24 -1.53
C MET A 271 -20.86 -2.45 -2.84
N GLU A 272 -21.26 -1.18 -2.86
CA GLU A 272 -21.17 -0.35 -4.09
C GLU A 272 -19.69 -0.04 -4.40
N ILE A 273 -18.90 0.32 -3.39
CA ILE A 273 -17.45 0.51 -3.52
C ILE A 273 -16.77 -0.80 -3.94
N PHE A 274 -17.12 -1.92 -3.29
CA PHE A 274 -16.62 -3.24 -3.66
C PHE A 274 -16.89 -3.56 -5.13
N LYS A 275 -18.14 -3.41 -5.59
CA LYS A 275 -18.53 -3.73 -6.97
C LYS A 275 -17.78 -2.85 -7.98
N ALA A 276 -17.67 -1.56 -7.72
CA ALA A 276 -16.97 -0.62 -8.58
C ALA A 276 -15.48 -0.95 -8.68
N PHE A 277 -14.80 -1.11 -7.54
CA PHE A 277 -13.39 -1.47 -7.49
C PHE A 277 -13.11 -2.81 -8.18
N THR A 278 -13.88 -3.84 -7.83
CA THR A 278 -13.72 -5.21 -8.38
C THR A 278 -13.90 -5.22 -9.90
N LYS A 279 -14.89 -4.48 -10.40
CA LYS A 279 -15.11 -4.35 -11.85
C LYS A 279 -13.87 -3.78 -12.54
N GLY A 280 -13.37 -2.63 -12.09
CA GLY A 280 -12.18 -2.00 -12.67
C GLY A 280 -10.95 -2.89 -12.57
N TYR A 281 -10.75 -3.54 -11.42
CA TYR A 281 -9.63 -4.45 -11.19
C TYR A 281 -9.65 -5.66 -12.12
N LEU A 282 -10.80 -6.33 -12.28
CA LEU A 282 -10.92 -7.49 -13.17
C LEU A 282 -10.85 -7.13 -14.65
N GLU A 283 -11.44 -6.02 -15.08
CA GLU A 283 -11.33 -5.54 -16.45
C GLU A 283 -9.88 -5.31 -16.89
N SER A 284 -9.03 -4.83 -15.98
CA SER A 284 -7.61 -4.56 -16.23
C SER A 284 -6.71 -5.76 -15.96
N GLY A 285 -7.04 -6.58 -14.96
CA GLY A 285 -6.14 -7.60 -14.42
C GLY A 285 -6.43 -9.03 -14.88
N LYS A 286 -7.65 -9.35 -15.32
CA LYS A 286 -8.05 -10.74 -15.59
C LYS A 286 -7.20 -11.48 -16.64
N SER A 287 -6.52 -10.75 -17.50
CA SER A 287 -5.65 -11.36 -18.53
C SER A 287 -4.42 -12.06 -17.96
N PHE A 288 -3.96 -11.68 -16.76
CA PHE A 288 -2.79 -12.28 -16.10
C PHE A 288 -3.16 -13.09 -14.85
N LEU A 289 -4.35 -12.83 -14.26
CA LEU A 289 -4.79 -13.50 -13.04
C LEU A 289 -5.11 -14.98 -13.31
N LEU A 290 -4.70 -15.84 -12.39
CA LEU A 290 -5.08 -17.25 -12.40
C LEU A 290 -6.50 -17.45 -11.84
N PRO A 291 -7.22 -18.51 -12.24
CA PRO A 291 -8.53 -18.82 -11.67
C PRO A 291 -8.52 -18.89 -10.13
N ILE A 292 -7.49 -19.47 -9.53
CA ILE A 292 -7.33 -19.56 -8.06
C ILE A 292 -7.22 -18.18 -7.40
N GLU A 293 -6.62 -17.20 -8.08
CA GLU A 293 -6.51 -15.82 -7.57
C GLU A 293 -7.89 -15.16 -7.60
N ILE A 294 -8.63 -15.29 -8.71
CA ILE A 294 -9.97 -14.70 -8.87
C ILE A 294 -10.98 -15.34 -7.88
N GLU A 295 -10.98 -16.66 -7.77
CA GLU A 295 -11.85 -17.40 -6.84
C GLU A 295 -11.66 -16.95 -5.37
N ASN A 296 -10.46 -16.54 -4.99
CA ASN A 296 -10.12 -16.12 -3.64
C ASN A 296 -10.15 -14.60 -3.42
N LEU A 297 -10.70 -13.79 -4.32
CA LEU A 297 -10.88 -12.35 -4.08
C LEU A 297 -11.79 -12.03 -2.88
N PRO A 298 -12.89 -12.75 -2.61
CA PRO A 298 -13.66 -12.54 -1.38
C PRO A 298 -12.87 -12.85 -0.10
N TYR A 299 -12.00 -13.88 -0.15
CA TYR A 299 -11.06 -14.16 0.93
C TYR A 299 -10.11 -12.99 1.17
N ALA A 300 -9.56 -12.37 0.10
CA ALA A 300 -8.69 -11.21 0.23
C ALA A 300 -9.38 -10.03 0.92
N ALA A 301 -10.66 -9.79 0.63
CA ALA A 301 -11.43 -8.73 1.29
C ALA A 301 -11.58 -8.96 2.82
N ALA A 302 -11.67 -10.23 3.26
CA ALA A 302 -11.73 -10.59 4.68
C ALA A 302 -10.33 -10.61 5.33
N LEU A 303 -9.29 -11.02 4.60
CA LEU A 303 -7.93 -11.17 5.10
C LEU A 303 -7.38 -9.86 5.68
N PHE A 304 -7.62 -8.73 5.03
CA PHE A 304 -6.98 -7.47 5.43
C PHE A 304 -7.56 -6.85 6.71
N PRO A 305 -8.89 -6.77 6.91
CA PRO A 305 -9.42 -6.39 8.22
C PRO A 305 -9.00 -7.37 9.32
N TYR A 306 -8.96 -8.68 9.04
CA TYR A 306 -8.45 -9.67 9.98
C TYR A 306 -6.98 -9.44 10.35
N MET A 307 -6.12 -9.23 9.36
CA MET A 307 -4.69 -8.98 9.57
C MET A 307 -4.45 -7.72 10.41
N GLN A 308 -5.17 -6.63 10.13
CA GLN A 308 -5.04 -5.40 10.92
C GLN A 308 -5.60 -5.57 12.34
N CYS A 309 -6.70 -6.30 12.51
CA CYS A 309 -7.20 -6.68 13.82
C CYS A 309 -6.12 -7.41 14.63
N VAL A 310 -5.47 -8.43 14.05
CA VAL A 310 -4.37 -9.19 14.67
C VAL A 310 -3.20 -8.28 15.05
N ARG A 311 -2.79 -7.37 14.14
CA ARG A 311 -1.65 -6.47 14.36
C ARG A 311 -1.93 -5.44 15.46
N PHE A 312 -3.10 -4.79 15.45
CA PHE A 312 -3.47 -3.83 16.49
C PHE A 312 -3.63 -4.51 17.86
N LEU A 313 -4.20 -5.71 17.88
CA LEU A 313 -4.36 -6.47 19.13
C LEU A 313 -3.01 -6.90 19.70
N ALA A 314 -2.10 -7.38 18.86
CA ALA A 314 -0.74 -7.76 19.30
C ALA A 314 0.00 -6.56 19.90
N ASP A 315 -0.09 -5.39 19.27
CA ASP A 315 0.55 -4.16 19.79
C ASP A 315 -0.11 -3.69 21.08
N TYR A 316 -1.43 -3.77 21.20
CA TYR A 316 -2.16 -3.47 22.44
C TYR A 316 -1.69 -4.34 23.60
N ILE A 317 -1.57 -5.66 23.38
CA ILE A 317 -1.09 -6.61 24.41
C ILE A 317 0.38 -6.32 24.76
N ASN A 318 1.21 -5.89 23.82
CA ASN A 318 2.60 -5.52 24.04
C ASN A 318 2.80 -4.14 24.69
N GLY A 319 1.72 -3.39 24.96
CA GLY A 319 1.78 -2.08 25.60
C GLY A 319 1.94 -0.90 24.65
N ASP A 320 1.42 -1.02 23.42
CA ASP A 320 1.35 0.05 22.43
C ASP A 320 2.72 0.58 22.00
N THR A 321 3.62 -0.33 21.58
CA THR A 321 5.03 -0.02 21.29
C THR A 321 5.31 0.24 19.81
N TYR A 322 4.44 -0.20 18.91
CA TYR A 322 4.65 -0.12 17.46
C TYR A 322 3.86 1.03 16.82
N TYR A 323 2.54 1.09 17.03
CA TYR A 323 1.70 2.13 16.44
C TYR A 323 1.64 3.38 17.32
N LYS A 324 1.66 4.56 16.71
CA LYS A 324 1.38 5.81 17.42
C LYS A 324 -0.05 5.80 17.94
N ILE A 325 -0.21 6.00 19.24
CA ILE A 325 -1.51 6.11 19.89
C ILE A 325 -1.78 7.55 20.35
N GLN A 326 -3.04 7.93 20.39
CA GLN A 326 -3.50 9.23 20.90
C GLN A 326 -4.07 9.13 22.32
N TYR A 327 -4.44 7.93 22.75
CA TYR A 327 -4.97 7.62 24.07
C TYR A 327 -4.75 6.12 24.38
N PRO A 328 -4.80 5.70 25.66
CA PRO A 328 -4.36 4.35 26.10
C PRO A 328 -5.04 3.17 25.42
N GLU A 329 -6.34 3.29 25.05
CA GLU A 329 -7.09 2.19 24.42
C GLU A 329 -7.15 2.31 22.88
N HIS A 330 -6.35 3.16 22.26
CA HIS A 330 -6.47 3.47 20.83
C HIS A 330 -6.32 2.22 19.95
N ASN A 331 -5.34 1.36 20.23
CA ASN A 331 -5.17 0.10 19.48
C ASN A 331 -6.30 -0.91 19.75
N LEU A 332 -6.90 -0.90 20.95
CA LEU A 332 -8.09 -1.71 21.21
C LEU A 332 -9.32 -1.20 20.45
N VAL A 333 -9.48 0.11 20.31
CA VAL A 333 -10.56 0.72 19.48
C VAL A 333 -10.36 0.33 18.02
N ARG A 334 -9.14 0.42 17.49
CA ARG A 334 -8.78 -0.04 16.14
C ARG A 334 -9.08 -1.53 15.95
N THR A 335 -8.71 -2.37 16.92
CA THR A 335 -9.02 -3.80 16.91
C THR A 335 -10.51 -4.05 16.77
N LYS A 336 -11.34 -3.37 17.58
CA LYS A 336 -12.80 -3.48 17.55
C LYS A 336 -13.38 -3.05 16.20
N ALA A 337 -12.92 -1.93 15.66
CA ALA A 337 -13.36 -1.41 14.37
C ALA A 337 -13.01 -2.37 13.23
N GLN A 338 -11.77 -2.89 13.18
CA GLN A 338 -11.35 -3.85 12.16
C GLN A 338 -12.07 -5.20 12.30
N PHE A 339 -12.33 -5.64 13.52
CA PHE A 339 -13.12 -6.86 13.74
C PHE A 339 -14.57 -6.70 13.29
N LYS A 340 -15.19 -5.54 13.56
CA LYS A 340 -16.54 -5.23 13.07
C LYS A 340 -16.59 -5.20 11.54
N LEU A 341 -15.59 -4.61 10.91
CA LEU A 341 -15.47 -4.60 9.44
C LEU A 341 -15.33 -6.03 8.90
N LEU A 342 -14.49 -6.88 9.50
CA LEU A 342 -14.34 -8.28 9.14
C LEU A 342 -15.69 -9.02 9.17
N GLN A 343 -16.48 -8.86 10.25
CA GLN A 343 -17.79 -9.48 10.35
C GLN A 343 -18.71 -9.03 9.22
N SER A 344 -18.73 -7.74 8.91
CA SER A 344 -19.52 -7.21 7.80
C SER A 344 -19.07 -7.76 6.43
N VAL A 345 -17.76 -7.93 6.21
CA VAL A 345 -17.23 -8.58 4.99
C VAL A 345 -17.69 -10.03 4.90
N GLU A 346 -17.60 -10.78 6.01
CA GLU A 346 -18.03 -12.19 6.07
C GLU A 346 -19.51 -12.35 5.70
N GLU A 347 -20.37 -11.45 6.20
CA GLU A 347 -21.81 -11.43 5.87
C GLU A 347 -22.08 -11.22 4.39
N HIS A 348 -21.25 -10.43 3.69
CA HIS A 348 -21.39 -10.12 2.27
C HIS A 348 -20.67 -11.10 1.33
N THR A 349 -19.93 -12.08 1.87
CA THR A 349 -19.15 -13.03 1.05
C THR A 349 -19.98 -13.73 -0.05
N PRO A 350 -21.22 -14.20 0.18
CA PRO A 350 -22.02 -14.83 -0.88
C PRO A 350 -22.36 -13.86 -2.03
N GLU A 351 -22.66 -12.59 -1.72
CA GLU A 351 -22.94 -11.56 -2.72
C GLU A 351 -21.69 -11.18 -3.50
N MET A 352 -20.53 -11.07 -2.82
CA MET A 352 -19.25 -10.82 -3.47
C MET A 352 -18.91 -11.92 -4.50
N LYS A 353 -19.05 -13.20 -4.14
CA LYS A 353 -18.81 -14.32 -5.07
C LYS A 353 -19.70 -14.21 -6.29
N LYS A 354 -21.01 -14.02 -6.10
CA LYS A 354 -21.97 -13.88 -7.21
C LYS A 354 -21.61 -12.71 -8.13
N PHE A 355 -21.15 -11.59 -7.57
CA PHE A 355 -20.76 -10.44 -8.37
C PHE A 355 -19.49 -10.71 -9.19
N ILE A 356 -18.45 -11.30 -8.56
CA ILE A 356 -17.21 -11.68 -9.24
C ILE A 356 -17.51 -12.63 -10.40
N ASP A 357 -18.31 -13.67 -10.15
CA ASP A 357 -18.71 -14.64 -11.20
C ASP A 357 -19.41 -13.95 -12.38
N SER A 358 -20.13 -12.84 -12.14
CA SER A 358 -20.78 -12.07 -13.21
C SER A 358 -19.82 -11.18 -14.01
N CYS A 359 -18.59 -10.96 -13.53
CA CYS A 359 -17.55 -10.16 -14.19
C CYS A 359 -16.59 -10.97 -15.07
N ILE A 360 -16.62 -12.30 -14.95
CA ILE A 360 -15.73 -13.22 -15.66
C ILE A 360 -16.41 -13.72 -16.93
#